data_c6c51bdb37ef4730e34fe02c670750c8
#
_entry.id   c6c51bdb37ef4730e34fe02c670750c8
#
_cell.length_a   1.000
_cell.length_b   1.000
_cell.length_c   1.000
_cell.angle_alpha   90.00
_cell.angle_beta   90.00
_cell.angle_gamma   90.00
#
_symmetry.space_group_name_H-M   'P 1'
#
loop_
_entity.id
_entity.type
_entity.pdbx_description
1 polymer ?
#
loop_
_entity_poly.entity_id
_entity_poly.type
_entity_poly.pdbx_seq_one_letter_code
_entity_poly.pdbx_strand_id
1 'polypeptide(L)'
;NKKISCVKKDGTRFSQEYDKVILATGSKQIMLDIPGNNLANIFSIKNFPNAKEIFKALDDSTIKKVGIIGAGYIGVEIAEAIRKRGKEVYLFDVADRVLSTYYDRSFSDKVEEILSKNGIHLCLSESPKKYLGRKKIEKIVTTSGTQYSMDMVVQAIGFLSNSPIGEKELLRDVSGAYLTNEYQQTNIKDIYAIGDCATTFFTSINRSSVDFSISNALRTAYIATQHINNQDFTPSGSQFTNGFSIFNYNFYAAGLNLKTARLLSESIDYIEIE
;
A
#
# COMPACT_ATOMS: atom_id res chain seq x y z
N ASN A 1 -15.74 -11.34 -28.98
CA ASN A 1 -14.69 -10.78 -29.85
C ASN A 1 -13.44 -10.50 -29.01
N LYS A 2 -12.32 -11.20 -29.34
CA LYS A 2 -11.02 -11.01 -28.67
C LYS A 2 -10.32 -9.73 -29.20
N LYS A 3 -10.84 -8.55 -28.82
CA LYS A 3 -10.33 -7.25 -29.25
C LYS A 3 -10.25 -6.27 -28.07
N ILE A 4 -9.19 -5.50 -28.03
CA ILE A 4 -9.01 -4.39 -27.10
C ILE A 4 -9.09 -3.08 -27.88
N SER A 5 -9.91 -2.14 -27.40
CA SER A 5 -9.94 -0.79 -27.93
C SER A 5 -8.86 0.05 -27.26
N CYS A 6 -8.00 0.62 -28.06
CA CYS A 6 -6.85 1.40 -27.60
C CYS A 6 -6.93 2.85 -28.10
N VAL A 7 -6.36 3.76 -27.29
CA VAL A 7 -6.21 5.18 -27.65
C VAL A 7 -4.74 5.55 -27.51
N LYS A 8 -4.12 6.04 -28.59
CA LYS A 8 -2.76 6.57 -28.58
C LYS A 8 -2.71 7.92 -27.85
N LYS A 9 -1.50 8.38 -27.52
CA LYS A 9 -1.29 9.69 -26.88
C LYS A 9 -1.79 10.87 -27.74
N ASP A 10 -1.79 10.71 -29.05
CA ASP A 10 -2.29 11.70 -30.04
C ASP A 10 -3.83 11.66 -30.21
N GLY A 11 -4.53 10.80 -29.45
CA GLY A 11 -5.98 10.61 -29.51
C GLY A 11 -6.44 9.61 -30.57
N THR A 12 -5.56 9.06 -31.42
CA THR A 12 -5.91 8.06 -32.44
C THR A 12 -6.42 6.78 -31.77
N ARG A 13 -7.61 6.35 -32.20
CA ARG A 13 -8.24 5.10 -31.73
C ARG A 13 -7.89 3.95 -32.68
N PHE A 14 -7.58 2.79 -32.11
CA PHE A 14 -7.39 1.56 -32.87
C PHE A 14 -7.89 0.36 -32.07
N SER A 15 -8.07 -0.74 -32.75
CA SER A 15 -8.44 -2.02 -32.11
C SER A 15 -7.30 -3.03 -32.30
N GLN A 16 -6.94 -3.72 -31.24
CA GLN A 16 -5.94 -4.78 -31.24
C GLN A 16 -6.62 -6.12 -30.96
N GLU A 17 -6.42 -7.08 -31.84
CA GLU A 17 -6.80 -8.47 -31.59
C GLU A 17 -5.78 -9.15 -30.69
N TYR A 18 -6.25 -10.13 -29.90
CA TYR A 18 -5.39 -10.91 -29.01
C TYR A 18 -5.84 -12.37 -28.95
N ASP A 19 -4.93 -13.27 -28.73
CA ASP A 19 -5.22 -14.65 -28.35
C ASP A 19 -5.42 -14.76 -26.83
N LYS A 20 -4.54 -14.15 -26.08
CA LYS A 20 -4.60 -14.01 -24.63
C LYS A 20 -4.19 -12.59 -24.20
N VAL A 21 -4.76 -12.09 -23.11
CA VAL A 21 -4.41 -10.78 -22.56
C VAL A 21 -4.11 -10.88 -21.07
N ILE A 22 -3.09 -10.15 -20.62
CA ILE A 22 -2.72 -10.02 -19.21
C ILE A 22 -2.97 -8.58 -18.78
N LEU A 23 -3.83 -8.39 -17.79
CA LEU A 23 -4.08 -7.11 -17.15
C LEU A 23 -3.08 -6.93 -16.00
N ALA A 24 -2.20 -5.93 -16.11
CA ALA A 24 -1.17 -5.60 -15.13
C ALA A 24 -1.22 -4.09 -14.81
N THR A 25 -2.42 -3.61 -14.52
CA THR A 25 -2.72 -2.17 -14.38
C THR A 25 -2.34 -1.59 -13.01
N GLY A 26 -1.87 -2.45 -12.10
CA GLY A 26 -1.31 -2.05 -10.82
C GLY A 26 -2.33 -1.47 -9.83
N SER A 27 -1.90 -0.51 -9.01
CA SER A 27 -2.72 0.13 -7.99
C SER A 27 -2.60 1.66 -8.03
N LYS A 28 -3.53 2.34 -7.37
CA LYS A 28 -3.56 3.80 -7.16
C LYS A 28 -3.35 4.09 -5.69
N GLN A 29 -2.62 5.16 -5.37
CA GLN A 29 -2.54 5.65 -4.00
C GLN A 29 -3.89 6.18 -3.52
N ILE A 30 -4.16 5.98 -2.25
CA ILE A 30 -5.28 6.62 -1.56
C ILE A 30 -4.82 8.02 -1.12
N MET A 31 -5.68 9.00 -1.34
CA MET A 31 -5.52 10.36 -0.82
C MET A 31 -6.70 10.67 0.08
N LEU A 32 -6.47 11.40 1.17
CA LEU A 32 -7.56 11.86 2.02
C LEU A 32 -8.42 12.88 1.28
N ASP A 33 -9.72 12.64 1.24
CA ASP A 33 -10.69 13.64 0.75
C ASP A 33 -11.16 14.52 1.89
N ILE A 34 -10.31 15.48 2.27
CA ILE A 34 -10.54 16.43 3.36
C ILE A 34 -10.24 17.85 2.92
N PRO A 35 -10.85 18.85 3.56
CA PRO A 35 -10.58 20.27 3.28
C PRO A 35 -9.09 20.59 3.36
N GLY A 36 -8.58 21.27 2.33
CA GLY A 36 -7.19 21.68 2.22
C GLY A 36 -6.23 20.65 1.62
N ASN A 37 -6.71 19.47 1.17
CA ASN A 37 -5.86 18.44 0.58
C ASN A 37 -5.16 18.87 -0.74
N ASN A 38 -5.61 19.94 -1.36
CA ASN A 38 -5.03 20.53 -2.58
C ASN A 38 -3.99 21.62 -2.32
N LEU A 39 -3.63 21.91 -1.08
CA LEU A 39 -2.58 22.84 -0.74
C LEU A 39 -1.21 22.33 -1.24
N ALA A 40 -0.33 23.25 -1.61
CA ALA A 40 1.04 22.88 -1.95
C ALA A 40 1.77 22.25 -0.74
N ASN A 41 2.81 21.46 -1.01
CA ASN A 41 3.59 20.68 -0.05
C ASN A 41 2.80 19.52 0.61
N ILE A 42 1.71 19.08 -0.02
CA ILE A 42 1.04 17.82 0.33
C ILE A 42 1.33 16.82 -0.78
N PHE A 43 1.96 15.72 -0.42
CA PHE A 43 2.42 14.69 -1.34
C PHE A 43 1.79 13.34 -0.98
N SER A 44 1.79 12.45 -1.96
CA SER A 44 1.55 11.03 -1.75
C SER A 44 2.72 10.25 -2.34
N ILE A 45 2.88 8.99 -1.96
CA ILE A 45 3.96 8.16 -2.45
C ILE A 45 3.45 6.83 -3.01
N LYS A 46 3.79 6.58 -4.27
CA LYS A 46 3.50 5.32 -4.97
C LYS A 46 4.70 4.82 -5.77
N ASN A 47 5.47 5.72 -6.36
CA ASN A 47 6.50 5.38 -7.33
C ASN A 47 7.72 6.29 -7.21
N PHE A 48 8.77 5.98 -7.96
CA PHE A 48 10.02 6.75 -7.95
C PHE A 48 9.85 8.25 -8.29
N PRO A 49 9.05 8.68 -9.29
CA PRO A 49 8.76 10.10 -9.50
C PRO A 49 8.21 10.80 -8.25
N ASN A 50 7.25 10.19 -7.55
CA ASN A 50 6.71 10.77 -6.30
C ASN A 50 7.79 10.89 -5.22
N ALA A 51 8.61 9.86 -5.04
CA ALA A 51 9.73 9.92 -4.10
C ALA A 51 10.70 11.05 -4.46
N LYS A 52 11.03 11.21 -5.74
CA LYS A 52 11.92 12.28 -6.23
C LYS A 52 11.34 13.68 -5.94
N GLU A 53 10.04 13.88 -6.13
CA GLU A 53 9.36 15.15 -5.80
C GLU A 53 9.43 15.45 -4.31
N ILE A 54 9.14 14.45 -3.46
CA ILE A 54 9.24 14.56 -2.00
C ILE A 54 10.65 14.96 -1.59
N PHE A 55 11.67 14.24 -2.07
CA PHE A 55 13.06 14.50 -1.72
C PHE A 55 13.56 15.86 -2.24
N LYS A 56 13.12 16.28 -3.41
CA LYS A 56 13.40 17.62 -3.93
C LYS A 56 12.76 18.72 -3.06
N ALA A 57 11.53 18.52 -2.58
CA ALA A 57 10.89 19.47 -1.68
C ALA A 57 11.63 19.58 -0.33
N LEU A 58 12.20 18.48 0.17
CA LEU A 58 12.99 18.46 1.41
C LEU A 58 14.32 19.25 1.33
N ASP A 59 14.81 19.55 0.13
CA ASP A 59 16.00 20.38 -0.06
C ASP A 59 15.72 21.87 0.22
N ASP A 60 14.44 22.27 0.27
CA ASP A 60 14.04 23.60 0.75
C ASP A 60 14.30 23.73 2.26
N SER A 61 15.16 24.68 2.63
CA SER A 61 15.55 24.95 4.01
C SER A 61 14.38 25.46 4.88
N THR A 62 13.31 25.95 4.28
CA THR A 62 12.09 26.38 5.00
C THR A 62 11.25 25.21 5.49
N ILE A 63 11.41 24.03 4.90
CA ILE A 63 10.73 22.82 5.35
C ILE A 63 11.52 22.22 6.53
N LYS A 64 10.94 22.31 7.73
CA LYS A 64 11.51 21.81 8.98
C LYS A 64 10.66 20.71 9.59
N LYS A 65 9.34 20.85 9.56
CA LYS A 65 8.35 19.96 10.17
C LYS A 65 7.57 19.21 9.10
N VAL A 66 7.63 17.88 9.14
CA VAL A 66 6.97 17.01 8.19
C VAL A 66 5.99 16.08 8.89
N GLY A 67 4.73 16.14 8.49
CA GLY A 67 3.70 15.21 8.90
C GLY A 67 3.61 14.04 7.93
N ILE A 68 3.63 12.82 8.43
CA ILE A 68 3.42 11.61 7.64
C ILE A 68 2.10 10.99 8.10
N ILE A 69 1.21 10.74 7.16
CA ILE A 69 -0.12 10.20 7.44
C ILE A 69 -0.14 8.73 7.01
N GLY A 70 -0.31 7.84 7.98
CA GLY A 70 -0.25 6.39 7.85
C GLY A 70 1.05 5.82 8.40
N ALA A 71 0.94 5.00 9.45
CA ALA A 71 2.06 4.33 10.12
C ALA A 71 2.20 2.84 9.69
N GLY A 72 1.87 2.54 8.44
CA GLY A 72 2.22 1.29 7.76
C GLY A 72 3.69 1.27 7.31
N TYR A 73 4.12 0.23 6.59
CA TYR A 73 5.50 0.08 6.12
C TYR A 73 6.05 1.34 5.45
N ILE A 74 5.35 1.85 4.45
CA ILE A 74 5.80 3.00 3.67
C ILE A 74 5.94 4.24 4.56
N GLY A 75 4.96 4.48 5.45
CA GLY A 75 5.00 5.62 6.35
C GLY A 75 6.18 5.56 7.32
N VAL A 76 6.44 4.39 7.89
CA VAL A 76 7.56 4.16 8.82
C VAL A 76 8.91 4.33 8.12
N GLU A 77 9.11 3.75 6.92
CA GLU A 77 10.35 3.88 6.15
C GLU A 77 10.60 5.32 5.69
N ILE A 78 9.56 6.03 5.26
CA ILE A 78 9.67 7.45 4.90
C ILE A 78 9.98 8.32 6.12
N ALA A 79 9.39 8.01 7.29
CA ALA A 79 9.67 8.71 8.52
C ALA A 79 11.16 8.65 8.85
N GLU A 80 11.78 7.48 8.76
CA GLU A 80 13.22 7.32 8.91
C GLU A 80 14.01 8.13 7.88
N ALA A 81 13.67 8.01 6.60
CA ALA A 81 14.39 8.68 5.52
C ALA A 81 14.36 10.21 5.65
N ILE A 82 13.22 10.78 6.06
CA ILE A 82 13.05 12.21 6.30
C ILE A 82 13.76 12.62 7.59
N ARG A 83 13.70 11.81 8.65
CA ARG A 83 14.39 12.06 9.91
C ARG A 83 15.91 12.10 9.73
N LYS A 84 16.48 11.17 8.96
CA LYS A 84 17.91 11.14 8.59
C LYS A 84 18.38 12.40 7.83
N ARG A 85 17.45 13.15 7.22
CA ARG A 85 17.72 14.47 6.61
C ARG A 85 17.62 15.64 7.60
N GLY A 86 17.52 15.35 8.89
CA GLY A 86 17.49 16.36 9.96
C GLY A 86 16.15 17.09 10.13
N LYS A 87 15.07 16.59 9.49
CA LYS A 87 13.75 17.18 9.67
C LYS A 87 13.09 16.67 10.95
N GLU A 88 12.22 17.49 11.54
CA GLU A 88 11.32 17.09 12.61
C GLU A 88 10.13 16.32 12.02
N VAL A 89 9.88 15.09 12.47
CA VAL A 89 8.92 14.18 11.85
C VAL A 89 7.81 13.82 12.82
N TYR A 90 6.57 13.95 12.35
CA TYR A 90 5.35 13.55 13.05
C TYR A 90 4.66 12.45 12.25
N LEU A 91 4.47 11.28 12.85
CA LEU A 91 3.85 10.11 12.22
C LEU A 91 2.45 9.91 12.81
N PHE A 92 1.43 10.10 11.97
CA PHE A 92 0.02 10.00 12.34
C PHE A 92 -0.58 8.68 11.86
N ASP A 93 -1.40 8.05 12.69
CA ASP A 93 -2.25 6.93 12.28
C ASP A 93 -3.56 6.92 13.08
N VAL A 94 -4.62 6.41 12.44
CA VAL A 94 -5.93 6.15 13.07
C VAL A 94 -5.85 5.00 14.07
N ALA A 95 -4.91 4.07 13.86
CA ALA A 95 -4.66 2.96 14.77
C ALA A 95 -3.95 3.44 16.04
N ASP A 96 -4.08 2.65 17.09
CA ASP A 96 -3.45 2.87 18.40
C ASP A 96 -1.96 2.49 18.44
N ARG A 97 -1.42 1.95 17.33
CA ARG A 97 -0.02 1.53 17.20
C ARG A 97 0.44 1.53 15.74
N VAL A 98 1.75 1.59 15.56
CA VAL A 98 2.37 1.46 14.23
C VAL A 98 2.24 0.02 13.72
N LEU A 99 2.19 -0.16 12.40
CA LEU A 99 2.17 -1.47 11.72
C LEU A 99 1.08 -2.43 12.23
N SER A 100 -0.02 -1.91 12.78
CA SER A 100 -1.08 -2.65 13.48
C SER A 100 -1.76 -3.73 12.64
N THR A 101 -1.65 -3.65 11.31
CA THR A 101 -2.20 -4.64 10.37
C THR A 101 -1.24 -5.80 10.13
N TYR A 102 0.06 -5.59 10.36
CA TYR A 102 1.12 -6.52 9.93
C TYR A 102 1.75 -7.28 11.08
N TYR A 103 1.90 -6.65 12.24
CA TYR A 103 2.62 -7.21 13.38
C TYR A 103 1.75 -7.29 14.63
N ASP A 104 2.09 -8.24 15.50
CA ASP A 104 1.55 -8.31 16.84
C ASP A 104 2.12 -7.21 17.73
N ARG A 105 1.48 -6.98 18.87
CA ARG A 105 1.74 -5.82 19.72
C ARG A 105 3.18 -5.73 20.20
N SER A 106 3.77 -6.84 20.63
CA SER A 106 5.16 -6.89 21.10
C SER A 106 6.17 -6.36 20.06
N PHE A 107 5.95 -6.67 18.79
CA PHE A 107 6.78 -6.14 17.70
C PHE A 107 6.49 -4.68 17.38
N SER A 108 5.21 -4.29 17.35
CA SER A 108 4.82 -2.88 17.16
C SER A 108 5.41 -1.98 18.24
N ASP A 109 5.34 -2.41 19.51
CA ASP A 109 5.89 -1.67 20.65
C ASP A 109 7.41 -1.46 20.50
N LYS A 110 8.14 -2.48 20.01
CA LYS A 110 9.59 -2.35 19.70
C LYS A 110 9.86 -1.33 18.59
N VAL A 111 9.04 -1.33 17.53
CA VAL A 111 9.17 -0.34 16.44
C VAL A 111 8.88 1.07 16.96
N GLU A 112 7.86 1.25 17.77
CA GLU A 112 7.51 2.55 18.38
C GLU A 112 8.64 3.09 19.28
N GLU A 113 9.26 2.21 20.06
CA GLU A 113 10.42 2.55 20.87
C GLU A 113 11.59 3.02 19.99
N ILE A 114 11.90 2.30 18.91
CA ILE A 114 12.96 2.66 17.96
C ILE A 114 12.67 4.01 17.30
N LEU A 115 11.45 4.24 16.81
CA LEU A 115 11.03 5.49 16.19
C LEU A 115 11.17 6.66 17.16
N SER A 116 10.66 6.51 18.39
CA SER A 116 10.69 7.54 19.44
C SER A 116 12.12 7.87 19.88
N LYS A 117 12.98 6.87 20.09
CA LYS A 117 14.39 7.06 20.40
C LYS A 117 15.17 7.81 19.32
N ASN A 118 14.73 7.70 18.06
CA ASN A 118 15.30 8.43 16.94
C ASN A 118 14.63 9.79 16.68
N GLY A 119 13.76 10.25 17.59
CA GLY A 119 13.15 11.57 17.56
C GLY A 119 12.03 11.71 16.53
N ILE A 120 11.28 10.65 16.26
CA ILE A 120 10.03 10.68 15.53
C ILE A 120 8.88 10.80 16.53
N HIS A 121 8.02 11.80 16.33
CA HIS A 121 6.84 12.03 17.16
C HIS A 121 5.69 11.14 16.69
N LEU A 122 5.25 10.20 17.51
CA LEU A 122 4.11 9.33 17.23
C LEU A 122 2.80 10.02 17.63
N CYS A 123 1.90 10.16 16.67
CA CYS A 123 0.56 10.72 16.84
C CYS A 123 -0.46 9.62 16.46
N LEU A 124 -0.54 8.60 17.32
CA LEU A 124 -1.41 7.44 17.15
C LEU A 124 -2.83 7.72 17.65
N SER A 125 -3.81 6.97 17.15
CA SER A 125 -5.24 7.24 17.36
C SER A 125 -5.66 8.65 16.90
N GLU A 126 -4.91 9.23 15.95
CA GLU A 126 -5.10 10.58 15.44
C GLU A 126 -5.18 10.56 13.91
N SER A 127 -6.19 11.22 13.37
CA SER A 127 -6.39 11.35 11.92
C SER A 127 -6.54 12.81 11.53
N PRO A 128 -5.97 13.24 10.40
CA PRO A 128 -6.25 14.55 9.85
C PRO A 128 -7.75 14.71 9.52
N LYS A 129 -8.36 15.77 10.03
CA LYS A 129 -9.72 16.20 9.70
C LYS A 129 -9.71 17.27 8.61
N LYS A 130 -8.71 18.12 8.59
CA LYS A 130 -8.47 19.14 7.57
C LYS A 130 -7.03 19.63 7.61
N TYR A 131 -6.59 20.17 6.49
CA TYR A 131 -5.35 20.92 6.36
C TYR A 131 -5.63 22.40 6.28
N LEU A 132 -4.80 23.23 6.92
CA LEU A 132 -4.91 24.69 6.90
C LEU A 132 -3.64 25.28 6.30
N GLY A 133 -3.82 26.39 5.55
CA GLY A 133 -2.76 27.18 4.96
C GLY A 133 -3.32 28.14 3.92
N ARG A 134 -2.53 29.11 3.48
CA ARG A 134 -2.95 30.07 2.46
C ARG A 134 -2.68 29.56 1.02
N LYS A 135 -1.46 29.12 0.73
CA LYS A 135 -1.02 28.56 -0.56
C LYS A 135 -0.43 27.18 -0.38
N LYS A 136 0.28 26.93 0.72
CA LYS A 136 0.90 25.67 1.11
C LYS A 136 0.37 25.27 2.48
N ILE A 137 0.57 24.00 2.83
CA ILE A 137 0.23 23.48 4.16
C ILE A 137 0.96 24.30 5.24
N GLU A 138 0.25 24.66 6.30
CA GLU A 138 0.79 25.33 7.49
C GLU A 138 0.40 24.56 8.76
N LYS A 139 -0.75 23.87 8.75
CA LYS A 139 -1.23 23.10 9.91
C LYS A 139 -2.05 21.90 9.51
N ILE A 140 -1.90 20.83 10.29
CA ILE A 140 -2.84 19.70 10.35
C ILE A 140 -3.79 19.96 11.53
N VAL A 141 -5.09 19.83 11.31
CA VAL A 141 -6.10 19.76 12.38
C VAL A 141 -6.63 18.34 12.41
N THR A 142 -6.50 17.67 13.53
CA THR A 142 -6.92 16.28 13.68
C THR A 142 -8.38 16.14 14.11
N THR A 143 -8.88 14.92 14.14
CA THR A 143 -10.24 14.59 14.57
C THR A 143 -10.48 14.90 16.04
N SER A 144 -9.46 14.87 16.90
CA SER A 144 -9.52 15.31 18.30
C SER A 144 -9.61 16.84 18.44
N GLY A 145 -9.33 17.59 17.36
CA GLY A 145 -9.25 19.05 17.37
C GLY A 145 -7.85 19.60 17.62
N THR A 146 -6.87 18.73 17.88
CA THR A 146 -5.47 19.15 18.07
C THR A 146 -4.91 19.74 16.77
N GLN A 147 -4.09 20.77 16.90
CA GLN A 147 -3.46 21.45 15.77
C GLN A 147 -1.94 21.26 15.81
N TYR A 148 -1.37 20.81 14.69
CA TYR A 148 0.06 20.62 14.51
C TYR A 148 0.56 21.53 13.39
N SER A 149 1.54 22.39 13.67
CA SER A 149 2.20 23.19 12.62
C SER A 149 3.09 22.32 11.77
N MET A 150 2.90 22.36 10.44
CA MET A 150 3.62 21.54 9.47
C MET A 150 4.00 22.34 8.25
N ASP A 151 5.18 22.08 7.71
CA ASP A 151 5.66 22.72 6.47
C ASP A 151 5.40 21.81 5.26
N MET A 152 5.21 20.51 5.50
CA MET A 152 5.01 19.49 4.47
C MET A 152 4.21 18.32 5.04
N VAL A 153 3.44 17.64 4.18
CA VAL A 153 2.71 16.41 4.49
C VAL A 153 2.99 15.36 3.44
N VAL A 154 3.20 14.12 3.86
CA VAL A 154 3.27 12.94 3.00
C VAL A 154 2.17 11.96 3.39
N GLN A 155 1.28 11.64 2.47
CA GLN A 155 0.21 10.66 2.70
C GLN A 155 0.67 9.27 2.24
N ALA A 156 0.67 8.32 3.17
CA ALA A 156 1.07 6.92 3.00
C ALA A 156 -0.02 5.97 3.53
N ILE A 157 -1.29 6.27 3.19
CA ILE A 157 -2.49 5.61 3.74
C ILE A 157 -2.97 4.40 2.94
N GLY A 158 -2.09 3.85 2.09
CA GLY A 158 -2.35 2.63 1.33
C GLY A 158 -2.75 2.85 -0.12
N PHE A 159 -3.23 1.76 -0.73
CA PHE A 159 -3.51 1.67 -2.16
C PHE A 159 -4.86 1.02 -2.42
N LEU A 160 -5.42 1.32 -3.60
CA LEU A 160 -6.56 0.63 -4.19
C LEU A 160 -6.13 0.00 -5.50
N SER A 161 -6.65 -1.17 -5.81
CA SER A 161 -6.42 -1.83 -7.09
C SER A 161 -6.89 -0.93 -8.24
N ASN A 162 -6.08 -0.87 -9.29
CA ASN A 162 -6.41 -0.11 -10.49
C ASN A 162 -6.94 -1.05 -11.57
N SER A 163 -8.25 -1.22 -11.63
CA SER A 163 -8.93 -2.17 -12.52
C SER A 163 -9.94 -1.49 -13.47
N PRO A 164 -9.49 -0.59 -14.37
CA PRO A 164 -10.40 0.24 -15.17
C PRO A 164 -10.97 -0.46 -16.40
N ILE A 165 -10.44 -1.64 -16.78
CA ILE A 165 -10.80 -2.36 -18.01
C ILE A 165 -11.91 -3.36 -17.71
N GLY A 166 -12.88 -3.50 -18.64
CA GLY A 166 -13.94 -4.49 -18.52
C GLY A 166 -14.83 -4.28 -17.30
N GLU A 167 -15.30 -3.05 -17.06
CA GLU A 167 -16.04 -2.68 -15.84
C GLU A 167 -17.31 -3.50 -15.64
N LYS A 168 -17.97 -3.88 -16.72
CA LYS A 168 -19.23 -4.65 -16.69
C LYS A 168 -19.02 -6.15 -16.80
N GLU A 169 -17.95 -6.58 -17.46
CA GLU A 169 -17.72 -7.97 -17.86
C GLU A 169 -16.79 -8.72 -16.90
N LEU A 170 -15.78 -8.03 -16.37
CA LEU A 170 -14.80 -8.63 -15.47
C LEU A 170 -15.25 -8.50 -14.00
N LEU A 171 -15.30 -9.61 -13.31
CA LEU A 171 -15.63 -9.64 -11.89
C LEU A 171 -14.52 -9.02 -11.05
N ARG A 172 -14.91 -8.36 -9.97
CA ARG A 172 -14.03 -7.75 -8.98
C ARG A 172 -14.42 -8.18 -7.58
N ASP A 173 -13.45 -8.19 -6.71
CA ASP A 173 -13.69 -8.35 -5.28
C ASP A 173 -14.15 -7.02 -4.64
N VAL A 174 -14.37 -7.05 -3.34
CA VAL A 174 -14.81 -5.86 -2.56
C VAL A 174 -13.77 -4.75 -2.51
N SER A 175 -12.50 -5.04 -2.79
CA SER A 175 -11.40 -4.05 -2.88
C SER A 175 -11.30 -3.39 -4.26
N GLY A 176 -12.10 -3.86 -5.22
CA GLY A 176 -12.06 -3.45 -6.61
C GLY A 176 -11.01 -4.16 -7.45
N ALA A 177 -10.28 -5.14 -6.93
CA ALA A 177 -9.34 -5.94 -7.69
C ALA A 177 -10.04 -6.91 -8.63
N TYR A 178 -9.44 -7.21 -9.79
CA TYR A 178 -9.93 -8.27 -10.65
C TYR A 178 -9.93 -9.61 -9.91
N LEU A 179 -11.08 -10.25 -9.87
CA LEU A 179 -11.21 -11.56 -9.26
C LEU A 179 -10.56 -12.62 -10.17
N THR A 180 -9.63 -13.39 -9.64
CA THR A 180 -8.89 -14.42 -10.37
C THR A 180 -8.98 -15.76 -9.67
N ASN A 181 -8.83 -16.84 -10.44
CA ASN A 181 -8.60 -18.18 -9.92
C ASN A 181 -7.11 -18.39 -9.53
N GLU A 182 -6.76 -19.59 -9.10
CA GLU A 182 -5.40 -19.96 -8.70
C GLU A 182 -4.35 -19.81 -9.80
N TYR A 183 -4.77 -19.80 -11.06
CA TYR A 183 -3.91 -19.60 -12.24
C TYR A 183 -3.86 -18.14 -12.71
N GLN A 184 -4.40 -17.22 -11.94
CA GLN A 184 -4.53 -15.80 -12.28
C GLN A 184 -5.42 -15.52 -13.50
N GLN A 185 -6.28 -16.46 -13.87
CA GLN A 185 -7.28 -16.28 -14.90
C GLN A 185 -8.53 -15.63 -14.32
N THR A 186 -9.09 -14.65 -15.04
CA THR A 186 -10.34 -13.98 -14.67
C THR A 186 -11.56 -14.87 -14.97
N ASN A 187 -12.75 -14.37 -14.71
CA ASN A 187 -14.00 -15.03 -15.12
C ASN A 187 -14.18 -15.15 -16.65
N ILE A 188 -13.36 -14.46 -17.45
CA ILE A 188 -13.39 -14.55 -18.91
C ILE A 188 -12.17 -15.34 -19.38
N LYS A 189 -12.43 -16.42 -20.14
CA LYS A 189 -11.38 -17.25 -20.72
C LYS A 189 -10.38 -16.40 -21.52
N ASP A 190 -9.09 -16.74 -21.41
CA ASP A 190 -7.96 -16.08 -22.08
C ASP A 190 -7.68 -14.64 -21.61
N ILE A 191 -8.34 -14.20 -20.52
CA ILE A 191 -8.03 -12.94 -19.83
C ILE A 191 -7.48 -13.25 -18.45
N TYR A 192 -6.27 -12.75 -18.17
CA TYR A 192 -5.54 -12.90 -16.92
C TYR A 192 -5.38 -11.55 -16.25
N ALA A 193 -5.22 -11.54 -14.93
CA ALA A 193 -4.87 -10.34 -14.18
C ALA A 193 -3.80 -10.68 -13.12
N ILE A 194 -2.81 -9.80 -12.97
CA ILE A 194 -1.63 -10.04 -12.14
C ILE A 194 -1.22 -8.80 -11.33
N GLY A 195 -0.48 -9.00 -10.26
CA GLY A 195 0.03 -7.93 -9.39
C GLY A 195 -1.08 -7.20 -8.64
N ASP A 196 -0.84 -5.93 -8.33
CA ASP A 196 -1.71 -5.12 -7.46
C ASP A 196 -3.16 -4.94 -7.97
N CYS A 197 -3.44 -5.19 -9.24
CA CYS A 197 -4.81 -5.06 -9.77
C CYS A 197 -5.63 -6.34 -9.65
N ALA A 198 -5.06 -7.44 -9.16
CA ALA A 198 -5.67 -8.76 -9.12
C ALA A 198 -5.70 -9.36 -7.71
N THR A 199 -6.65 -10.26 -7.47
CA THR A 199 -6.64 -11.08 -6.27
C THR A 199 -5.62 -12.22 -6.42
N THR A 200 -5.13 -12.72 -5.27
CA THR A 200 -4.27 -13.89 -5.16
C THR A 200 -4.85 -14.82 -4.11
N PHE A 201 -4.79 -16.13 -4.34
CA PHE A 201 -5.23 -17.11 -3.36
C PHE A 201 -4.20 -17.25 -2.24
N PHE A 202 -4.62 -17.01 -0.99
CA PHE A 202 -3.82 -17.16 0.21
C PHE A 202 -4.20 -18.44 0.96
N THR A 203 -3.24 -19.32 1.12
CA THR A 203 -3.43 -20.60 1.81
C THR A 203 -3.68 -20.45 3.30
N SER A 204 -3.06 -19.43 3.92
CA SER A 204 -3.22 -19.13 5.35
C SER A 204 -4.64 -18.73 5.76
N ILE A 205 -5.43 -18.16 4.84
CA ILE A 205 -6.81 -17.74 5.09
C ILE A 205 -7.82 -18.49 4.22
N ASN A 206 -7.35 -19.43 3.42
CA ASN A 206 -8.13 -20.24 2.47
C ASN A 206 -9.08 -19.41 1.61
N ARG A 207 -8.63 -18.25 1.13
CA ARG A 207 -9.41 -17.35 0.25
C ARG A 207 -8.53 -16.43 -0.57
N SER A 208 -9.10 -15.85 -1.62
CA SER A 208 -8.45 -14.82 -2.40
C SER A 208 -8.52 -13.47 -1.71
N SER A 209 -7.43 -12.70 -1.81
CA SER A 209 -7.30 -11.33 -1.30
C SER A 209 -6.29 -10.57 -2.15
N VAL A 210 -6.08 -9.29 -1.87
CA VAL A 210 -5.06 -8.47 -2.52
C VAL A 210 -3.78 -8.41 -1.70
N ASP A 211 -2.66 -8.32 -2.41
CA ASP A 211 -1.34 -8.05 -1.82
C ASP A 211 -0.57 -7.10 -2.73
N PHE A 212 -0.29 -5.91 -2.24
CA PHE A 212 0.41 -4.84 -2.97
C PHE A 212 1.94 -4.95 -2.87
N SER A 213 2.47 -6.17 -2.79
CA SER A 213 3.91 -6.43 -2.73
C SER A 213 4.51 -6.78 -4.09
N ILE A 214 5.78 -6.42 -4.27
CA ILE A 214 6.55 -6.77 -5.46
C ILE A 214 6.67 -8.29 -5.59
N SER A 215 6.87 -9.01 -4.49
CA SER A 215 6.97 -10.47 -4.47
C SER A 215 5.70 -11.14 -4.98
N ASN A 216 4.53 -10.63 -4.58
CA ASN A 216 3.25 -11.11 -5.10
C ASN A 216 3.07 -10.78 -6.59
N ALA A 217 3.45 -9.59 -7.02
CA ALA A 217 3.38 -9.22 -8.44
C ALA A 217 4.23 -10.15 -9.33
N LEU A 218 5.46 -10.46 -8.91
CA LEU A 218 6.33 -11.41 -9.62
C LEU A 218 5.77 -12.83 -9.61
N ARG A 219 5.24 -13.27 -8.46
CA ARG A 219 4.65 -14.60 -8.32
C ARG A 219 3.41 -14.77 -9.22
N THR A 220 2.50 -13.82 -9.21
CA THR A 220 1.29 -13.88 -10.03
C THR A 220 1.60 -13.82 -11.52
N ALA A 221 2.63 -13.05 -11.92
CA ALA A 221 3.13 -13.03 -13.29
C ALA A 221 3.70 -14.41 -13.70
N TYR A 222 4.50 -15.03 -12.83
CA TYR A 222 5.03 -16.37 -13.07
C TYR A 222 3.89 -17.41 -13.23
N ILE A 223 2.92 -17.43 -12.31
CA ILE A 223 1.77 -18.34 -12.35
C ILE A 223 1.00 -18.20 -13.66
N ALA A 224 0.65 -16.96 -14.02
CA ALA A 224 -0.08 -16.70 -15.26
C ALA A 224 0.68 -17.17 -16.51
N THR A 225 2.00 -16.93 -16.56
CA THR A 225 2.82 -17.35 -17.71
C THR A 225 2.97 -18.86 -17.81
N GLN A 226 3.11 -19.60 -16.70
CA GLN A 226 3.14 -21.07 -16.72
C GLN A 226 1.83 -21.63 -17.27
N HIS A 227 0.69 -21.12 -16.80
CA HIS A 227 -0.62 -21.55 -17.28
C HIS A 227 -0.87 -21.20 -18.75
N ILE A 228 -0.45 -20.00 -19.18
CA ILE A 228 -0.55 -19.57 -20.58
C ILE A 228 0.21 -20.50 -21.53
N ASN A 229 1.38 -20.99 -21.08
CA ASN A 229 2.23 -21.89 -21.87
C ASN A 229 1.85 -23.38 -21.71
N ASN A 230 0.70 -23.70 -21.10
CA ASN A 230 0.23 -25.05 -20.86
C ASN A 230 1.26 -25.95 -20.15
N GLN A 231 2.04 -25.39 -19.23
CA GLN A 231 2.96 -26.16 -18.40
C GLN A 231 2.14 -27.00 -17.40
N ASP A 232 2.59 -28.22 -17.14
CA ASP A 232 2.06 -29.04 -16.05
C ASP A 232 2.55 -28.44 -14.72
N PHE A 233 1.68 -27.63 -14.12
CA PHE A 233 2.02 -26.78 -13.00
C PHE A 233 0.79 -26.59 -12.09
N THR A 234 1.00 -26.86 -10.80
CA THR A 234 0.00 -26.62 -9.75
C THR A 234 0.44 -25.45 -8.89
N PRO A 235 -0.31 -24.33 -8.87
CA PRO A 235 0.00 -23.19 -8.03
C PRO A 235 -0.07 -23.57 -6.54
N SER A 236 0.94 -23.19 -5.76
CA SER A 236 1.00 -23.48 -4.31
C SER A 236 0.26 -22.47 -3.44
N GLY A 237 -0.47 -21.52 -4.04
CA GLY A 237 -1.05 -20.39 -3.32
C GLY A 237 0.01 -19.42 -2.78
N SER A 238 -0.40 -18.42 -2.05
CA SER A 238 0.49 -17.42 -1.45
C SER A 238 0.43 -17.47 0.08
N GLN A 239 1.42 -16.86 0.72
CA GLN A 239 1.45 -16.57 2.15
C GLN A 239 1.68 -15.06 2.30
N PHE A 240 1.10 -14.47 3.34
CA PHE A 240 1.46 -13.11 3.70
C PHE A 240 2.91 -13.10 4.19
N THR A 241 3.78 -12.45 3.45
CA THR A 241 5.19 -12.31 3.81
C THR A 241 5.59 -10.85 3.68
N ASN A 242 6.31 -10.36 4.66
CA ASN A 242 6.80 -9.00 4.64
C ASN A 242 8.11 -8.90 5.42
N GLY A 243 8.84 -7.84 5.14
CA GLY A 243 10.05 -7.51 5.85
C GLY A 243 10.43 -6.06 5.59
N PHE A 244 10.95 -5.40 6.60
CA PHE A 244 11.47 -4.03 6.49
C PHE A 244 12.63 -3.82 7.45
N SER A 245 13.38 -2.76 7.19
CA SER A 245 14.46 -2.32 8.05
C SER A 245 14.19 -0.90 8.53
N ILE A 246 14.44 -0.63 9.80
CA ILE A 246 14.28 0.69 10.40
C ILE A 246 15.42 0.95 11.40
N PHE A 247 16.17 2.04 11.23
CA PHE A 247 17.30 2.43 12.08
C PHE A 247 18.25 1.28 12.46
N ASN A 248 18.63 0.44 11.45
CA ASN A 248 19.49 -0.75 11.59
C ASN A 248 18.85 -1.96 12.26
N TYR A 249 17.55 -1.95 12.55
CA TYR A 249 16.79 -3.11 12.98
C TYR A 249 16.05 -3.72 11.80
N ASN A 250 15.98 -5.05 11.75
CA ASN A 250 15.28 -5.80 10.71
C ASN A 250 14.09 -6.53 11.30
N PHE A 251 12.94 -6.42 10.66
CA PHE A 251 11.71 -7.08 11.03
C PHE A 251 11.22 -7.92 9.87
N TYR A 252 10.78 -9.14 10.15
CA TYR A 252 10.24 -10.06 9.17
C TYR A 252 8.99 -10.73 9.73
N ALA A 253 8.01 -10.99 8.88
CA ALA A 253 6.84 -11.77 9.22
C ALA A 253 6.44 -12.67 8.04
N ALA A 254 5.88 -13.83 8.37
CA ALA A 254 5.29 -14.76 7.41
C ALA A 254 4.02 -15.36 8.00
N GLY A 255 2.96 -15.45 7.20
CA GLY A 255 1.67 -15.96 7.64
C GLY A 255 0.80 -14.90 8.30
N LEU A 256 0.09 -15.27 9.35
CA LEU A 256 -0.90 -14.43 10.03
C LEU A 256 -0.35 -13.87 11.33
N ASN A 257 -0.69 -12.65 11.65
CA ASN A 257 -0.57 -12.14 13.00
C ASN A 257 -1.71 -12.68 13.89
N LEU A 258 -1.54 -12.63 15.20
CA LEU A 258 -2.49 -13.17 16.17
C LEU A 258 -3.91 -12.57 16.02
N LYS A 259 -4.00 -11.27 15.70
CA LYS A 259 -5.28 -10.59 15.47
C LYS A 259 -6.04 -11.22 14.29
N THR A 260 -5.37 -11.43 13.17
CA THR A 260 -5.98 -12.02 11.97
C THR A 260 -6.29 -13.50 12.18
N ALA A 261 -5.39 -14.22 12.85
CA ALA A 261 -5.60 -15.63 13.18
C ALA A 261 -6.86 -15.83 14.04
N ARG A 262 -7.06 -15.01 15.06
CA ARG A 262 -8.26 -15.05 15.93
C ARG A 262 -9.58 -14.75 15.21
N LEU A 263 -9.54 -14.02 14.10
CA LEU A 263 -10.73 -13.81 13.26
C LEU A 263 -11.12 -15.06 12.45
N LEU A 264 -10.19 -15.99 12.27
CA LEU A 264 -10.40 -17.22 11.50
C LEU A 264 -10.73 -18.43 12.38
N SER A 265 -10.29 -18.44 13.63
CA SER A 265 -10.51 -19.51 14.58
C SER A 265 -10.61 -18.95 16.01
N GLU A 266 -11.56 -19.47 16.81
CA GLU A 266 -11.72 -19.13 18.22
C GLU A 266 -10.62 -19.75 19.09
N SER A 267 -10.03 -20.89 18.65
CA SER A 267 -8.96 -21.60 19.37
C SER A 267 -7.65 -21.50 18.57
N ILE A 268 -6.69 -20.79 19.13
CA ILE A 268 -5.35 -20.63 18.56
C ILE A 268 -4.32 -20.82 19.65
N ASP A 269 -3.43 -21.78 19.43
CA ASP A 269 -2.23 -21.95 20.21
C ASP A 269 -1.10 -21.10 19.60
N TYR A 270 -0.41 -20.33 20.40
CA TYR A 270 0.75 -19.54 19.99
C TYR A 270 1.83 -19.56 21.06
N ILE A 271 3.06 -19.38 20.61
CA ILE A 271 4.23 -19.25 21.49
C ILE A 271 4.88 -17.91 21.15
N GLU A 272 5.10 -17.08 22.17
CA GLU A 272 5.92 -15.89 22.11
C GLU A 272 7.27 -16.18 22.75
N ILE A 273 8.36 -15.94 22.03
CA ILE A 273 9.73 -16.19 22.49
C ILE A 273 10.47 -14.86 22.37
N GLU A 274 11.04 -14.39 23.47
CA GLU A 274 11.93 -13.23 23.52
C GLU A 274 13.40 -13.60 23.31
#